data_fa29ce5f603593c0a6c578241d5f2f70
#
_entry.id   fa29ce5f603593c0a6c578241d5f2f70
#
_cell.length_a   1.000
_cell.length_b   1.000
_cell.length_c   1.000
_cell.angle_alpha   90.00
_cell.angle_beta   90.00
_cell.angle_gamma   90.00
#
_symmetry.space_group_name_H-M   'P 1'
#
loop_
_entity.id
_entity.type
_entity.pdbx_description
1 polymer ?
#
loop_
_entity_poly.entity_id
_entity_poly.type
_entity_poly.pdbx_seq_one_letter_code
_entity_poly.pdbx_strand_id
1 'polypeptide(L)'
;RRQRQMCIRDSYMDDTVDMLEELPANLVKRILATVSASDRSMINQLLNYPEDSAGSIMTTEYVDLREEMTVGQAMAHIKKTGIHKETIYTCYITERRKLVGIVSAKDLMTTDDDVPIKDLMETEIISVYTHSDQEQVAQLFTKYDLLALPVIDQDGRMVGIVTFDDAMDVMVDEATEDITKMAAINPSEKTYFETSVLQHAKNRIPWLLILMFTSIITGTIITRYENAFAAIPLLVSFIPMLMDTGGNCGSQSATLIIRGIALDEIRFTDLFKVMFKEFRISLIVGAFLAVANGVRIFIQYHNPGLAVVIA
;
A
#
# COMPACT_ATOMS: atom_id res chain seq x y z
N ARG A 1 -1.41 -24.81 -22.40
CA ARG A 1 -1.41 -25.77 -21.28
C ARG A 1 0.01 -26.25 -20.92
N ARG A 2 0.87 -26.67 -21.89
CA ARG A 2 2.28 -27.04 -21.62
C ARG A 2 3.17 -25.87 -21.20
N GLN A 3 2.96 -24.67 -21.74
CA GLN A 3 3.70 -23.47 -21.36
C GLN A 3 3.43 -23.05 -19.90
N ARG A 4 2.18 -23.06 -19.42
CA ARG A 4 1.85 -22.77 -18.02
C ARG A 4 2.42 -23.80 -17.03
N GLN A 5 2.46 -25.08 -17.39
CA GLN A 5 3.09 -26.13 -16.56
C GLN A 5 4.61 -26.04 -16.53
N MET A 6 5.24 -25.48 -17.59
CA MET A 6 6.69 -25.22 -17.62
C MET A 6 7.04 -23.97 -16.78
N CYS A 7 6.23 -22.93 -16.78
CA CYS A 7 6.42 -21.75 -15.92
C CYS A 7 6.45 -22.12 -14.43
N ILE A 8 5.49 -22.88 -13.93
CA ILE A 8 5.40 -23.29 -12.51
C ILE A 8 6.63 -24.05 -12.00
N ARG A 9 7.37 -24.68 -12.89
CA ARG A 9 8.53 -25.49 -12.53
C ARG A 9 9.83 -24.69 -12.50
N ASP A 10 9.86 -23.55 -13.14
CA ASP A 10 11.01 -22.65 -13.29
C ASP A 10 10.78 -21.28 -12.58
N SER A 11 9.59 -21.02 -12.01
CA SER A 11 9.28 -19.82 -11.23
C SER A 11 9.61 -20.05 -9.75
N TYR A 12 9.97 -18.99 -9.07
CA TYR A 12 10.19 -18.99 -7.64
C TYR A 12 8.89 -19.28 -6.87
N MET A 13 9.01 -19.57 -5.58
CA MET A 13 7.90 -20.12 -4.80
C MET A 13 6.79 -19.09 -4.55
N ASP A 14 7.13 -17.84 -4.35
CA ASP A 14 6.23 -16.69 -4.23
C ASP A 14 5.40 -16.49 -5.51
N ASP A 15 6.03 -16.31 -6.66
CA ASP A 15 5.36 -16.26 -7.98
C ASP A 15 4.38 -17.42 -8.20
N THR A 16 4.76 -18.60 -7.71
CA THR A 16 3.92 -19.80 -7.82
C THR A 16 2.68 -19.68 -6.91
N VAL A 17 2.83 -19.12 -5.73
CA VAL A 17 1.73 -18.89 -4.76
C VAL A 17 0.78 -17.85 -5.31
N ASP A 18 1.26 -16.70 -5.75
CA ASP A 18 0.45 -15.61 -6.32
C ASP A 18 -0.38 -16.11 -7.50
N MET A 19 0.27 -16.85 -8.42
CA MET A 19 -0.46 -17.45 -9.54
C MET A 19 -1.54 -18.46 -9.07
N LEU A 20 -1.32 -19.16 -7.96
CA LEU A 20 -2.30 -20.12 -7.43
C LEU A 20 -3.50 -19.44 -6.78
N GLU A 21 -3.30 -18.28 -6.15
CA GLU A 21 -4.38 -17.49 -5.56
C GLU A 21 -5.35 -16.94 -6.61
N GLU A 22 -4.86 -16.57 -7.78
CA GLU A 22 -5.72 -16.15 -8.91
C GLU A 22 -6.52 -17.28 -9.56
N LEU A 23 -6.17 -18.55 -9.29
CA LEU A 23 -6.78 -19.69 -10.00
C LEU A 23 -7.99 -20.27 -9.27
N PRO A 24 -9.01 -20.75 -10.01
CA PRO A 24 -10.13 -21.47 -9.42
C PRO A 24 -9.67 -22.72 -8.64
N ALA A 25 -10.26 -22.98 -7.47
CA ALA A 25 -9.88 -24.05 -6.54
C ALA A 25 -9.76 -25.46 -7.16
N ASN A 26 -10.51 -25.77 -8.24
CA ASN A 26 -10.41 -27.03 -8.97
C ASN A 26 -9.11 -27.13 -9.78
N LEU A 27 -8.57 -26.02 -10.26
CA LEU A 27 -7.27 -25.98 -10.96
C LEU A 27 -6.12 -26.05 -9.96
N VAL A 28 -6.22 -25.30 -8.85
CA VAL A 28 -5.23 -25.34 -7.74
C VAL A 28 -5.02 -26.78 -7.27
N LYS A 29 -6.10 -27.52 -6.96
CA LYS A 29 -5.99 -28.93 -6.55
C LYS A 29 -5.29 -29.81 -7.58
N ARG A 30 -5.49 -29.58 -8.86
CA ARG A 30 -4.85 -30.34 -9.94
C ARG A 30 -3.38 -30.01 -10.07
N ILE A 31 -2.98 -28.76 -9.91
CA ILE A 31 -1.61 -28.29 -9.94
C ILE A 31 -0.86 -28.86 -8.73
N LEU A 32 -1.39 -28.68 -7.52
CA LEU A 32 -0.81 -29.21 -6.29
C LEU A 32 -0.64 -30.75 -6.30
N ALA A 33 -1.45 -31.48 -7.08
CA ALA A 33 -1.28 -32.92 -7.25
C ALA A 33 -0.07 -33.30 -8.11
N THR A 34 0.48 -32.37 -8.90
CA THR A 34 1.63 -32.61 -9.80
C THR A 34 2.98 -32.15 -9.20
N VAL A 35 2.92 -31.37 -8.14
CA VAL A 35 4.10 -30.80 -7.43
C VAL A 35 4.62 -31.81 -6.41
N SER A 36 5.93 -31.72 -6.05
CA SER A 36 6.53 -32.60 -5.04
C SER A 36 5.85 -32.46 -3.67
N ALA A 37 5.99 -33.45 -2.79
CA ALA A 37 5.38 -33.42 -1.47
C ALA A 37 5.97 -32.30 -0.59
N SER A 38 7.27 -31.97 -0.76
CA SER A 38 7.96 -30.87 -0.08
C SER A 38 7.40 -29.53 -0.51
N ASP A 39 7.35 -29.29 -1.84
CA ASP A 39 6.93 -28.00 -2.39
C ASP A 39 5.43 -27.76 -2.11
N ARG A 40 4.61 -28.82 -2.17
CA ARG A 40 3.19 -28.73 -1.77
C ARG A 40 3.02 -28.31 -0.31
N SER A 41 3.87 -28.84 0.60
CA SER A 41 3.82 -28.45 2.02
C SER A 41 4.21 -26.99 2.19
N MET A 42 5.19 -26.51 1.42
CA MET A 42 5.66 -25.14 1.45
C MET A 42 4.63 -24.17 0.87
N ILE A 43 4.07 -24.48 -0.30
CA ILE A 43 2.97 -23.72 -0.90
C ILE A 43 1.77 -23.62 0.06
N ASN A 44 1.36 -24.73 0.68
CA ASN A 44 0.28 -24.69 1.66
C ASN A 44 0.63 -23.87 2.92
N GLN A 45 1.89 -23.77 3.29
CA GLN A 45 2.32 -22.93 4.39
C GLN A 45 2.23 -21.45 4.01
N LEU A 46 2.68 -21.07 2.82
CA LEU A 46 2.62 -19.71 2.31
C LEU A 46 1.16 -19.25 2.15
N LEU A 47 0.30 -20.04 1.54
CA LEU A 47 -1.15 -19.78 1.39
C LEU A 47 -1.92 -19.67 2.73
N ASN A 48 -1.33 -20.03 3.86
CA ASN A 48 -1.96 -19.88 5.18
C ASN A 48 -1.61 -18.56 5.88
N TYR A 49 -0.68 -17.77 5.36
CA TYR A 49 -0.43 -16.45 5.90
C TYR A 49 -1.59 -15.50 5.54
N PRO A 50 -1.89 -14.52 6.39
CA PRO A 50 -2.91 -13.52 6.06
C PRO A 50 -2.54 -12.78 4.77
N GLU A 51 -3.54 -12.47 3.95
CA GLU A 51 -3.41 -11.52 2.84
C GLU A 51 -2.81 -10.20 3.39
N ASP A 52 -2.11 -9.44 2.56
CA ASP A 52 -1.47 -8.17 2.93
C ASP A 52 -0.44 -8.26 4.07
N SER A 53 0.19 -9.42 4.28
CA SER A 53 1.23 -9.61 5.29
C SER A 53 2.60 -9.89 4.68
N ALA A 54 3.68 -9.65 5.45
CA ALA A 54 5.04 -10.04 5.03
C ALA A 54 5.15 -11.54 4.68
N GLY A 55 4.32 -12.37 5.30
CA GLY A 55 4.29 -13.81 5.05
C GLY A 55 3.66 -14.19 3.71
N SER A 56 2.74 -13.37 3.16
CA SER A 56 2.12 -13.63 1.85
C SER A 56 3.03 -13.25 0.69
N ILE A 57 3.86 -12.23 0.85
CA ILE A 57 4.76 -11.71 -0.20
C ILE A 57 6.20 -12.20 -0.07
N MET A 58 6.50 -13.13 0.83
CA MET A 58 7.87 -13.60 1.03
C MET A 58 8.19 -14.83 0.21
N THR A 59 9.43 -14.92 -0.26
CA THR A 59 10.02 -16.15 -0.78
C THR A 59 10.81 -16.92 0.30
N THR A 60 10.86 -18.23 0.20
CA THR A 60 11.66 -19.08 1.10
C THR A 60 13.02 -19.45 0.49
N GLU A 61 13.32 -18.93 -0.69
CA GLU A 61 14.47 -19.29 -1.51
C GLU A 61 15.64 -18.33 -1.29
N TYR A 62 16.12 -18.23 -0.05
CA TYR A 62 17.28 -17.42 0.35
C TYR A 62 18.54 -18.24 0.60
N VAL A 63 19.70 -17.59 0.63
CA VAL A 63 20.99 -18.21 0.98
C VAL A 63 21.18 -18.17 2.48
N ASP A 64 21.27 -19.34 3.11
CA ASP A 64 21.63 -19.50 4.52
C ASP A 64 23.09 -19.94 4.68
N LEU A 65 23.80 -19.30 5.60
CA LEU A 65 25.17 -19.58 5.98
C LEU A 65 25.24 -19.85 7.48
N ARG A 66 26.37 -20.41 7.92
CA ARG A 66 26.69 -20.64 9.34
C ARG A 66 27.85 -19.77 9.77
N GLU A 67 27.84 -19.31 11.00
CA GLU A 67 28.88 -18.43 11.54
C GLU A 67 30.27 -19.06 11.57
N GLU A 68 30.35 -20.42 11.70
CA GLU A 68 31.63 -21.15 11.74
C GLU A 68 32.25 -21.32 10.36
N MET A 69 31.55 -21.01 9.26
CA MET A 69 32.11 -21.11 7.90
C MET A 69 33.16 -20.03 7.68
N THR A 70 34.18 -20.35 6.86
CA THR A 70 35.05 -19.34 6.27
C THR A 70 34.43 -18.75 5.01
N VAL A 71 34.94 -17.60 4.56
CA VAL A 71 34.51 -16.94 3.31
C VAL A 71 34.60 -17.90 2.13
N GLY A 72 35.71 -18.65 1.99
CA GLY A 72 35.89 -19.65 0.92
C GLY A 72 34.85 -20.77 0.98
N GLN A 73 34.47 -21.23 2.19
CA GLN A 73 33.43 -22.25 2.36
C GLN A 73 32.04 -21.67 2.02
N ALA A 74 31.75 -20.44 2.43
CA ALA A 74 30.51 -19.76 2.09
C ALA A 74 30.38 -19.55 0.58
N MET A 75 31.43 -19.10 -0.09
CA MET A 75 31.45 -18.94 -1.54
C MET A 75 31.25 -20.26 -2.28
N ALA A 76 31.83 -21.35 -1.79
CA ALA A 76 31.63 -22.69 -2.33
C ALA A 76 30.17 -23.16 -2.15
N HIS A 77 29.57 -22.84 -0.99
CA HIS A 77 28.16 -23.12 -0.71
C HIS A 77 27.23 -22.33 -1.66
N ILE A 78 27.47 -21.03 -1.81
CA ILE A 78 26.70 -20.16 -2.72
C ILE A 78 26.79 -20.65 -4.17
N LYS A 79 27.97 -20.98 -4.65
CA LYS A 79 28.17 -21.55 -6.02
C LYS A 79 27.36 -22.82 -6.26
N LYS A 80 27.16 -23.63 -5.22
CA LYS A 80 26.44 -24.90 -5.31
C LYS A 80 24.90 -24.70 -5.21
N THR A 81 24.44 -23.80 -4.37
CA THR A 81 23.02 -23.67 -4.01
C THR A 81 22.35 -22.45 -4.64
N GLY A 82 23.12 -21.41 -4.97
CA GLY A 82 22.61 -20.10 -5.37
C GLY A 82 21.79 -20.08 -6.67
N ILE A 83 21.96 -21.09 -7.55
CA ILE A 83 21.17 -21.20 -8.79
C ILE A 83 19.68 -21.44 -8.53
N HIS A 84 19.32 -21.88 -7.32
CA HIS A 84 17.94 -22.13 -6.90
C HIS A 84 17.50 -21.13 -5.83
N LYS A 85 18.18 -20.00 -5.70
CA LYS A 85 17.87 -18.95 -4.73
C LYS A 85 17.43 -17.70 -5.45
N GLU A 86 16.44 -17.04 -4.90
CA GLU A 86 15.86 -15.79 -5.42
C GLU A 86 16.96 -14.72 -5.59
N THR A 87 17.74 -14.54 -4.54
CA THR A 87 18.87 -13.63 -4.56
C THR A 87 20.07 -14.19 -3.81
N ILE A 88 21.28 -13.79 -4.26
CA ILE A 88 22.55 -14.08 -3.58
C ILE A 88 23.22 -12.80 -3.06
N TYR A 89 22.61 -11.64 -3.28
CA TYR A 89 23.23 -10.35 -2.91
C TYR A 89 23.36 -10.18 -1.40
N THR A 90 22.38 -10.68 -0.65
CA THR A 90 22.40 -10.74 0.81
C THR A 90 22.30 -12.19 1.24
N CYS A 91 23.24 -12.62 2.05
CA CYS A 91 23.27 -13.97 2.64
C CYS A 91 22.97 -13.86 4.14
N TYR A 92 22.21 -14.80 4.66
CA TYR A 92 21.70 -14.77 6.02
C TYR A 92 22.41 -15.81 6.87
N ILE A 93 22.93 -15.40 8.03
CA ILE A 93 23.61 -16.29 8.96
C ILE A 93 22.59 -16.76 9.99
N THR A 94 22.40 -18.09 10.07
CA THR A 94 21.43 -18.67 11.00
C THR A 94 22.12 -19.63 11.98
N GLU A 95 21.74 -19.50 13.27
CA GLU A 95 22.07 -20.48 14.30
C GLU A 95 20.79 -21.17 14.78
N ARG A 96 20.66 -22.48 14.59
CA ARG A 96 19.44 -23.24 14.92
C ARG A 96 18.17 -22.62 14.34
N ARG A 97 18.26 -22.17 13.08
CA ARG A 97 17.22 -21.44 12.33
C ARG A 97 16.94 -20.00 12.83
N LYS A 98 17.59 -19.51 13.88
CA LYS A 98 17.47 -18.12 14.29
C LYS A 98 18.39 -17.26 13.47
N LEU A 99 17.91 -16.12 13.01
CA LEU A 99 18.71 -15.13 12.29
C LEU A 99 19.67 -14.45 13.29
N VAL A 100 20.98 -14.56 13.04
CA VAL A 100 22.04 -14.01 13.92
C VAL A 100 22.93 -12.99 13.22
N GLY A 101 22.95 -12.99 11.89
CA GLY A 101 23.77 -12.05 11.11
C GLY A 101 23.34 -12.01 9.65
N ILE A 102 23.82 -11.00 8.95
CA ILE A 102 23.77 -10.90 7.49
C ILE A 102 25.15 -10.59 6.94
N VAL A 103 25.42 -10.98 5.71
CA VAL A 103 26.64 -10.62 4.98
C VAL A 103 26.31 -10.39 3.52
N SER A 104 26.90 -9.36 2.92
CA SER A 104 26.68 -9.08 1.51
C SER A 104 27.58 -9.96 0.61
N ALA A 105 27.10 -10.30 -0.58
CA ALA A 105 27.93 -10.97 -1.59
C ALA A 105 29.19 -10.15 -1.92
N LYS A 106 29.11 -8.82 -1.89
CA LYS A 106 30.23 -7.92 -2.09
C LYS A 106 31.32 -8.17 -1.05
N ASP A 107 30.97 -8.25 0.24
CA ASP A 107 31.93 -8.45 1.32
C ASP A 107 32.59 -9.84 1.22
N LEU A 108 31.79 -10.86 0.87
CA LEU A 108 32.32 -12.19 0.60
C LEU A 108 33.31 -12.23 -0.58
N MET A 109 33.08 -11.45 -1.63
CA MET A 109 33.93 -11.40 -2.82
C MET A 109 35.20 -10.55 -2.62
N THR A 110 35.22 -9.65 -1.64
CA THR A 110 36.35 -8.74 -1.41
C THR A 110 37.18 -9.08 -0.19
N THR A 111 36.80 -10.14 0.55
CA THR A 111 37.51 -10.63 1.74
C THR A 111 38.24 -11.93 1.43
N ASP A 112 39.36 -12.18 2.12
CA ASP A 112 40.18 -13.37 1.95
C ASP A 112 39.42 -14.64 2.39
N ASP A 113 39.71 -15.77 1.70
CA ASP A 113 38.95 -17.02 1.84
C ASP A 113 39.05 -17.68 3.23
N ASP A 114 40.06 -17.37 4.03
CA ASP A 114 40.31 -17.91 5.36
C ASP A 114 39.62 -17.16 6.51
N VAL A 115 39.06 -16.00 6.24
CA VAL A 115 38.34 -15.18 7.24
C VAL A 115 37.06 -15.89 7.64
N PRO A 116 36.76 -16.02 8.96
CA PRO A 116 35.49 -16.55 9.42
C PRO A 116 34.31 -15.61 9.15
N ILE A 117 33.16 -16.13 8.77
CA ILE A 117 31.94 -15.35 8.53
C ILE A 117 31.53 -14.54 9.76
N LYS A 118 31.75 -15.08 10.96
CA LYS A 118 31.46 -14.40 12.24
C LYS A 118 32.16 -13.05 12.38
N ASP A 119 33.36 -12.90 11.80
CA ASP A 119 34.15 -11.65 11.89
C ASP A 119 33.71 -10.61 10.82
N LEU A 120 32.94 -11.05 9.82
CA LEU A 120 32.49 -10.26 8.69
C LEU A 120 31.01 -9.86 8.78
N MET A 121 30.20 -10.67 9.46
CA MET A 121 28.74 -10.47 9.50
C MET A 121 28.32 -9.23 10.27
N GLU A 122 27.27 -8.59 9.80
CA GLU A 122 26.53 -7.56 10.52
C GLU A 122 25.49 -8.21 11.43
N THR A 123 25.43 -7.76 12.69
CA THR A 123 24.50 -8.27 13.71
C THR A 123 23.33 -7.36 14.00
N GLU A 124 23.39 -6.09 13.58
CA GLU A 124 22.27 -5.15 13.67
C GLU A 124 21.36 -5.32 12.44
N ILE A 125 20.45 -6.29 12.54
CA ILE A 125 19.64 -6.71 11.39
C ILE A 125 18.26 -6.07 11.46
N ILE A 126 17.86 -5.44 10.37
CA ILE A 126 16.47 -5.03 10.16
C ILE A 126 15.72 -6.27 9.67
N SER A 127 14.68 -6.67 10.39
CA SER A 127 13.84 -7.82 10.07
C SER A 127 12.36 -7.51 10.38
N VAL A 128 11.45 -8.25 9.77
CA VAL A 128 10.01 -8.14 10.01
C VAL A 128 9.43 -9.48 10.42
N TYR A 129 8.28 -9.44 11.08
CA TYR A 129 7.55 -10.66 11.44
C TYR A 129 6.64 -11.09 10.28
N THR A 130 6.34 -12.39 10.19
CA THR A 130 5.44 -12.95 9.18
C THR A 130 4.07 -12.29 9.08
N HIS A 131 3.58 -11.70 10.17
CA HIS A 131 2.28 -11.01 10.24
C HIS A 131 2.42 -9.48 10.17
N SER A 132 3.60 -8.95 9.86
CA SER A 132 3.76 -7.52 9.62
C SER A 132 3.02 -7.13 8.36
N ASP A 133 2.39 -5.97 8.38
CA ASP A 133 1.67 -5.39 7.26
C ASP A 133 2.62 -5.15 6.07
N GLN A 134 2.18 -5.51 4.85
CA GLN A 134 2.99 -5.41 3.63
C GLN A 134 3.37 -3.97 3.29
N GLU A 135 2.49 -2.98 3.58
CA GLU A 135 2.79 -1.57 3.38
C GLU A 135 3.96 -1.12 4.26
N GLN A 136 3.97 -1.55 5.55
CA GLN A 136 5.10 -1.27 6.45
C GLN A 136 6.39 -1.93 5.97
N VAL A 137 6.31 -3.14 5.43
CA VAL A 137 7.46 -3.83 4.82
C VAL A 137 8.00 -3.02 3.66
N ALA A 138 7.16 -2.60 2.72
CA ALA A 138 7.55 -1.81 1.56
C ALA A 138 8.17 -0.45 1.95
N GLN A 139 7.66 0.20 3.00
CA GLN A 139 8.23 1.44 3.54
C GLN A 139 9.66 1.25 4.10
N LEU A 140 9.98 0.07 4.68
CA LEU A 140 11.33 -0.23 5.16
C LEU A 140 12.34 -0.31 4.02
N PHE A 141 11.97 -0.83 2.85
CA PHE A 141 12.83 -0.84 1.68
C PHE A 141 13.25 0.56 1.26
N THR A 142 12.29 1.49 1.18
CA THR A 142 12.57 2.90 0.83
C THR A 142 13.38 3.62 1.90
N LYS A 143 13.14 3.28 3.18
CA LYS A 143 13.81 3.96 4.31
C LYS A 143 15.26 3.57 4.48
N TYR A 144 15.60 2.31 4.18
CA TYR A 144 16.92 1.72 4.46
C TYR A 144 17.65 1.28 3.20
N ASP A 145 17.12 1.57 2.01
CA ASP A 145 17.70 1.21 0.71
C ASP A 145 18.01 -0.30 0.60
N LEU A 146 17.07 -1.14 1.05
CA LEU A 146 17.27 -2.59 1.13
C LEU A 146 17.10 -3.24 -0.24
N LEU A 147 17.84 -4.34 -0.50
CA LEU A 147 17.64 -5.22 -1.66
C LEU A 147 16.79 -6.44 -1.31
N ALA A 148 16.84 -6.88 -0.06
CA ALA A 148 16.02 -7.95 0.49
C ALA A 148 15.87 -7.75 2.00
N LEU A 149 14.74 -8.15 2.55
CA LEU A 149 14.39 -7.98 3.96
C LEU A 149 14.06 -9.35 4.57
N PRO A 150 14.76 -9.80 5.63
CA PRO A 150 14.49 -11.08 6.25
C PRO A 150 13.18 -11.06 7.05
N VAL A 151 12.41 -12.12 6.88
CA VAL A 151 11.16 -12.39 7.58
C VAL A 151 11.40 -13.46 8.65
N ILE A 152 10.97 -13.17 9.88
CA ILE A 152 11.13 -14.05 11.03
C ILE A 152 9.77 -14.41 11.65
N ASP A 153 9.72 -15.57 12.30
CA ASP A 153 8.57 -15.97 13.10
C ASP A 153 8.63 -15.33 14.51
N GLN A 154 7.61 -15.59 15.35
CA GLN A 154 7.55 -15.07 16.70
C GLN A 154 8.67 -15.61 17.62
N ASP A 155 9.29 -16.75 17.27
CA ASP A 155 10.43 -17.33 17.96
C ASP A 155 11.78 -16.76 17.50
N GLY A 156 11.77 -15.83 16.52
CA GLY A 156 12.96 -15.24 15.90
C GLY A 156 13.65 -16.16 14.89
N ARG A 157 12.95 -17.20 14.40
CA ARG A 157 13.49 -18.08 13.36
C ARG A 157 13.24 -17.47 12.00
N MET A 158 14.24 -17.53 11.15
CA MET A 158 14.11 -17.09 9.77
C MET A 158 13.18 -18.02 8.99
N VAL A 159 12.18 -17.42 8.32
CA VAL A 159 11.14 -18.12 7.56
C VAL A 159 11.32 -17.87 6.06
N GLY A 160 11.65 -16.64 5.68
CA GLY A 160 11.80 -16.24 4.30
C GLY A 160 12.47 -14.87 4.17
N ILE A 161 12.40 -14.33 2.98
CA ILE A 161 12.82 -12.97 2.64
C ILE A 161 11.73 -12.32 1.78
N VAL A 162 11.57 -11.01 1.88
CA VAL A 162 10.89 -10.20 0.86
C VAL A 162 11.96 -9.57 0.00
N THR A 163 11.77 -9.54 -1.31
CA THR A 163 12.70 -8.93 -2.25
C THR A 163 12.29 -7.51 -2.59
N PHE A 164 13.18 -6.77 -3.26
CA PHE A 164 12.90 -5.38 -3.63
C PHE A 164 11.81 -5.26 -4.69
N ASP A 165 11.75 -6.18 -5.64
CA ASP A 165 10.73 -6.21 -6.70
C ASP A 165 9.33 -6.46 -6.13
N ASP A 166 9.16 -7.44 -5.23
CA ASP A 166 7.89 -7.68 -4.54
C ASP A 166 7.46 -6.46 -3.71
N ALA A 167 8.41 -5.85 -2.99
CA ALA A 167 8.13 -4.63 -2.25
C ALA A 167 7.72 -3.45 -3.16
N MET A 168 8.26 -3.37 -4.40
CA MET A 168 7.83 -2.37 -5.38
C MET A 168 6.42 -2.63 -5.89
N ASP A 169 6.06 -3.88 -6.13
CA ASP A 169 4.70 -4.24 -6.56
C ASP A 169 3.68 -3.87 -5.47
N VAL A 170 3.97 -4.20 -4.21
CA VAL A 170 3.16 -3.74 -3.07
C VAL A 170 3.02 -2.22 -3.05
N MET A 171 4.10 -1.45 -3.25
CA MET A 171 4.03 0.01 -3.28
C MET A 171 3.11 0.55 -4.38
N VAL A 172 3.08 -0.10 -5.54
CA VAL A 172 2.21 0.29 -6.66
C VAL A 172 0.75 -0.02 -6.33
N ASP A 173 0.48 -1.17 -5.73
CA ASP A 173 -0.86 -1.60 -5.36
C ASP A 173 -1.44 -0.72 -4.23
N GLU A 174 -0.67 -0.45 -3.18
CA GLU A 174 -1.06 0.47 -2.10
C GLU A 174 -1.31 1.89 -2.63
N ALA A 175 -0.43 2.41 -3.51
CA ALA A 175 -0.64 3.71 -4.13
C ALA A 175 -1.93 3.74 -4.98
N THR A 176 -2.26 2.64 -5.65
CA THR A 176 -3.49 2.49 -6.44
C THR A 176 -4.71 2.43 -5.53
N GLU A 177 -4.63 1.70 -4.42
CA GLU A 177 -5.66 1.65 -3.39
C GLU A 177 -5.93 3.03 -2.80
N ASP A 178 -4.89 3.76 -2.43
CA ASP A 178 -4.99 5.12 -1.91
C ASP A 178 -5.67 6.09 -2.87
N ILE A 179 -5.33 6.04 -4.16
CA ILE A 179 -5.98 6.85 -5.19
C ILE A 179 -7.48 6.53 -5.27
N THR A 180 -7.85 5.26 -5.20
CA THR A 180 -9.27 4.86 -5.22
C THR A 180 -10.00 5.26 -3.95
N LYS A 181 -9.36 5.17 -2.79
CA LYS A 181 -9.89 5.66 -1.50
C LYS A 181 -10.09 7.18 -1.49
N MET A 182 -9.16 7.95 -2.10
CA MET A 182 -9.31 9.41 -2.27
C MET A 182 -10.56 9.77 -3.08
N ALA A 183 -10.92 8.94 -4.05
CA ALA A 183 -12.15 9.09 -4.85
C ALA A 183 -13.39 8.47 -4.18
N ALA A 184 -13.26 7.92 -2.97
CA ALA A 184 -14.29 7.16 -2.26
C ALA A 184 -14.89 6.01 -3.09
N ILE A 185 -14.03 5.33 -3.85
CA ILE A 185 -14.34 4.14 -4.64
C ILE A 185 -13.75 2.95 -3.89
N ASN A 186 -14.52 1.87 -3.74
CA ASN A 186 -13.96 0.64 -3.18
C ASN A 186 -12.89 0.08 -4.13
N PRO A 187 -11.70 -0.24 -3.64
CA PRO A 187 -10.61 -0.76 -4.46
C PRO A 187 -10.97 -2.10 -5.12
N SER A 188 -10.24 -2.47 -6.16
CA SER A 188 -10.38 -3.72 -6.89
C SER A 188 -8.99 -4.19 -7.29
N GLU A 189 -8.66 -5.43 -6.98
CA GLU A 189 -7.41 -6.10 -7.35
C GLU A 189 -7.28 -6.33 -8.88
N LYS A 190 -8.40 -6.25 -9.60
CA LYS A 190 -8.44 -6.49 -11.04
C LYS A 190 -8.17 -5.23 -11.84
N THR A 191 -7.53 -5.38 -12.98
CA THR A 191 -7.33 -4.27 -13.93
C THR A 191 -8.68 -3.71 -14.39
N TYR A 192 -8.66 -2.47 -14.89
CA TYR A 192 -9.87 -1.77 -15.33
C TYR A 192 -10.70 -2.56 -16.36
N PHE A 193 -10.04 -3.23 -17.30
CA PHE A 193 -10.71 -4.00 -18.38
C PHE A 193 -11.17 -5.38 -17.93
N GLU A 194 -10.56 -5.97 -16.92
CA GLU A 194 -10.96 -7.26 -16.34
C GLU A 194 -12.11 -7.14 -15.35
N THR A 195 -12.25 -5.97 -14.74
CA THR A 195 -13.36 -5.67 -13.83
C THR A 195 -14.64 -5.48 -14.62
N SER A 196 -15.68 -6.25 -14.28
CA SER A 196 -16.97 -6.15 -14.95
C SER A 196 -17.65 -4.81 -14.69
N VAL A 197 -18.49 -4.36 -15.65
CA VAL A 197 -19.28 -3.10 -15.51
C VAL A 197 -20.12 -3.10 -14.23
N LEU A 198 -20.72 -4.24 -13.87
CA LEU A 198 -21.52 -4.36 -12.65
C LEU A 198 -20.67 -4.22 -11.38
N GLN A 199 -19.44 -4.75 -11.39
CA GLN A 199 -18.52 -4.61 -10.27
C GLN A 199 -18.07 -3.16 -10.12
N HIS A 200 -17.71 -2.48 -11.23
CA HIS A 200 -17.41 -1.04 -11.20
C HIS A 200 -18.56 -0.21 -10.65
N ALA A 201 -19.81 -0.50 -11.05
CA ALA A 201 -20.98 0.15 -10.51
C ALA A 201 -21.12 -0.12 -8.99
N LYS A 202 -20.99 -1.37 -8.57
CA LYS A 202 -21.08 -1.78 -7.16
C LYS A 202 -20.06 -1.07 -6.27
N ASN A 203 -18.84 -0.87 -6.77
CA ASN A 203 -17.77 -0.22 -6.01
C ASN A 203 -17.99 1.29 -5.82
N ARG A 204 -18.81 1.93 -6.68
CA ARG A 204 -19.09 3.38 -6.64
C ARG A 204 -20.41 3.71 -5.96
N ILE A 205 -21.43 2.84 -6.07
CA ILE A 205 -22.80 3.07 -5.58
C ILE A 205 -22.86 3.44 -4.09
N PRO A 206 -22.15 2.78 -3.15
CA PRO A 206 -22.29 3.07 -1.73
C PRO A 206 -22.02 4.53 -1.39
N TRP A 207 -20.94 5.08 -1.93
CA TRP A 207 -20.62 6.50 -1.70
C TRP A 207 -21.61 7.45 -2.35
N LEU A 208 -22.05 7.17 -3.58
CA LEU A 208 -23.05 7.97 -4.28
C LEU A 208 -24.41 7.99 -3.54
N LEU A 209 -24.80 6.88 -2.89
CA LEU A 209 -26.00 6.84 -2.07
C LEU A 209 -25.88 7.72 -0.82
N ILE A 210 -24.71 7.74 -0.17
CA ILE A 210 -24.44 8.65 0.95
C ILE A 210 -24.56 10.10 0.51
N LEU A 211 -23.95 10.46 -0.63
CA LEU A 211 -24.05 11.81 -1.19
C LEU A 211 -25.49 12.18 -1.58
N MET A 212 -26.25 11.24 -2.15
CA MET A 212 -27.66 11.45 -2.45
C MET A 212 -28.48 11.73 -1.17
N PHE A 213 -28.23 10.97 -0.10
CA PHE A 213 -28.91 11.19 1.18
C PHE A 213 -28.60 12.56 1.78
N THR A 214 -27.33 12.99 1.76
CA THR A 214 -26.95 14.35 2.22
C THR A 214 -27.59 15.45 1.36
N SER A 215 -27.74 15.21 0.06
CA SER A 215 -28.42 16.14 -0.85
C SER A 215 -29.90 16.30 -0.52
N ILE A 216 -30.58 15.25 -0.06
CA ILE A 216 -32.00 15.33 0.41
C ILE A 216 -32.11 16.26 1.62
N ILE A 217 -31.17 16.16 2.58
CA ILE A 217 -31.13 17.04 3.74
C ILE A 217 -30.97 18.50 3.30
N THR A 218 -30.03 18.77 2.41
CA THR A 218 -29.80 20.11 1.85
C THR A 218 -31.03 20.65 1.14
N GLY A 219 -31.67 19.83 0.29
CA GLY A 219 -32.94 20.21 -0.38
C GLY A 219 -34.05 20.57 0.60
N THR A 220 -34.21 19.83 1.70
CA THR A 220 -35.18 20.10 2.75
C THR A 220 -34.93 21.46 3.43
N ILE A 221 -33.64 21.78 3.69
CA ILE A 221 -33.27 23.08 4.26
C ILE A 221 -33.61 24.21 3.30
N ILE A 222 -33.28 24.09 2.01
CA ILE A 222 -33.59 25.09 0.99
C ILE A 222 -35.11 25.36 0.91
N THR A 223 -35.90 24.27 0.86
CA THR A 223 -37.37 24.38 0.82
C THR A 223 -37.93 25.10 2.05
N ARG A 224 -37.35 24.87 3.23
CA ARG A 224 -37.79 25.55 4.47
C ARG A 224 -37.60 27.08 4.42
N TYR A 225 -36.64 27.56 3.64
CA TYR A 225 -36.34 28.99 3.47
C TYR A 225 -36.87 29.58 2.14
N GLU A 226 -37.80 28.89 1.46
CA GLU A 226 -38.34 29.29 0.15
C GLU A 226 -38.87 30.73 0.14
N ASN A 227 -39.56 31.19 1.20
CA ASN A 227 -40.06 32.56 1.31
C ASN A 227 -38.92 33.60 1.32
N ALA A 228 -37.80 33.30 1.92
CA ALA A 228 -36.62 34.18 1.92
C ALA A 228 -36.00 34.27 0.51
N PHE A 229 -35.94 33.16 -0.19
CA PHE A 229 -35.47 33.10 -1.57
C PHE A 229 -36.42 33.77 -2.56
N ALA A 230 -37.73 33.69 -2.32
CA ALA A 230 -38.73 34.39 -3.12
C ALA A 230 -38.58 35.92 -3.05
N ALA A 231 -38.13 36.46 -1.92
CA ALA A 231 -37.83 37.87 -1.76
C ALA A 231 -36.63 38.36 -2.58
N ILE A 232 -35.64 37.50 -2.76
CA ILE A 232 -34.42 37.80 -3.55
C ILE A 232 -34.08 36.55 -4.40
N PRO A 233 -34.77 36.33 -5.54
CA PRO A 233 -34.59 35.11 -6.37
C PRO A 233 -33.15 34.90 -6.85
N LEU A 234 -32.37 35.98 -6.96
CA LEU A 234 -30.98 35.96 -7.37
C LEU A 234 -30.07 35.12 -6.42
N LEU A 235 -30.43 35.01 -5.12
CA LEU A 235 -29.68 34.21 -4.16
C LEU A 235 -29.61 32.72 -4.54
N VAL A 236 -30.70 32.20 -5.13
CA VAL A 236 -30.77 30.79 -5.55
C VAL A 236 -29.69 30.45 -6.59
N SER A 237 -29.35 31.38 -7.48
CA SER A 237 -28.34 31.18 -8.53
C SER A 237 -26.91 31.03 -7.97
N PHE A 238 -26.66 31.43 -6.73
CA PHE A 238 -25.34 31.30 -6.10
C PHE A 238 -25.20 30.01 -5.30
N ILE A 239 -26.26 29.28 -4.99
CA ILE A 239 -26.24 28.04 -4.23
C ILE A 239 -25.29 26.99 -4.89
N PRO A 240 -25.40 26.70 -6.21
CA PRO A 240 -24.50 25.75 -6.86
C PRO A 240 -23.02 26.14 -6.73
N MET A 241 -22.70 27.43 -6.89
CA MET A 241 -21.33 27.92 -6.76
C MET A 241 -20.76 27.74 -5.36
N LEU A 242 -21.53 28.04 -4.32
CA LEU A 242 -21.10 27.88 -2.93
C LEU A 242 -20.92 26.39 -2.56
N MET A 243 -21.84 25.54 -3.02
CA MET A 243 -21.76 24.10 -2.81
C MET A 243 -20.54 23.48 -3.51
N ASP A 244 -20.28 23.87 -4.76
CA ASP A 244 -19.14 23.40 -5.53
C ASP A 244 -17.83 23.85 -4.88
N THR A 245 -17.73 25.11 -4.48
CA THR A 245 -16.54 25.62 -3.76
C THR A 245 -16.28 24.85 -2.47
N GLY A 246 -17.33 24.63 -1.65
CA GLY A 246 -17.21 23.84 -0.42
C GLY A 246 -16.81 22.38 -0.68
N GLY A 247 -17.38 21.76 -1.70
CA GLY A 247 -17.05 20.40 -2.13
C GLY A 247 -15.60 20.26 -2.57
N ASN A 248 -15.12 21.20 -3.39
CA ASN A 248 -13.73 21.21 -3.86
C ASN A 248 -12.73 21.43 -2.70
N CYS A 249 -13.01 22.34 -1.77
CA CYS A 249 -12.18 22.53 -0.58
C CYS A 249 -12.14 21.25 0.28
N GLY A 250 -13.27 20.59 0.49
CA GLY A 250 -13.34 19.32 1.22
C GLY A 250 -12.54 18.21 0.54
N SER A 251 -12.63 18.10 -0.78
CA SER A 251 -11.87 17.12 -1.56
C SER A 251 -10.35 17.37 -1.44
N GLN A 252 -9.89 18.62 -1.50
CA GLN A 252 -8.48 18.96 -1.32
C GLN A 252 -7.96 18.56 0.07
N SER A 253 -8.72 18.86 1.12
CA SER A 253 -8.36 18.45 2.48
C SER A 253 -8.33 16.93 2.64
N ALA A 254 -9.32 16.21 2.11
CA ALA A 254 -9.37 14.76 2.15
C ALA A 254 -8.16 14.14 1.46
N THR A 255 -7.79 14.62 0.26
CA THR A 255 -6.61 14.16 -0.48
C THR A 255 -5.32 14.31 0.31
N LEU A 256 -5.12 15.49 0.95
CA LEU A 256 -3.91 15.73 1.74
C LEU A 256 -3.84 14.87 3.01
N ILE A 257 -4.99 14.64 3.66
CA ILE A 257 -5.06 13.83 4.87
C ILE A 257 -4.84 12.34 4.54
N ILE A 258 -5.47 11.81 3.49
CA ILE A 258 -5.30 10.42 3.06
C ILE A 258 -3.82 10.18 2.71
N ARG A 259 -3.23 11.06 1.90
CA ARG A 259 -1.80 11.00 1.59
C ARG A 259 -0.91 11.05 2.86
N GLY A 260 -1.26 11.91 3.82
CA GLY A 260 -0.50 12.00 5.07
C GLY A 260 -0.62 10.76 5.95
N ILE A 261 -1.73 10.03 5.87
CA ILE A 261 -1.91 8.73 6.53
C ILE A 261 -1.07 7.66 5.80
N ALA A 262 -1.16 7.59 4.49
CA ALA A 262 -0.41 6.65 3.65
C ALA A 262 1.12 6.77 3.82
N LEU A 263 1.62 7.98 4.07
CA LEU A 263 3.05 8.23 4.31
C LEU A 263 3.47 8.16 5.81
N ASP A 264 2.60 7.66 6.70
CA ASP A 264 2.79 7.65 8.18
C ASP A 264 3.14 9.03 8.77
N GLU A 265 2.85 10.13 8.04
CA GLU A 265 3.00 11.51 8.51
C GLU A 265 1.90 11.90 9.50
N ILE A 266 0.70 11.30 9.36
CA ILE A 266 -0.50 11.53 10.16
C ILE A 266 -0.96 10.20 10.78
N ARG A 267 -1.05 10.16 12.11
CA ARG A 267 -1.59 9.01 12.84
C ARG A 267 -2.98 9.31 13.37
N PHE A 268 -3.78 8.27 13.61
CA PHE A 268 -5.12 8.43 14.22
C PHE A 268 -5.08 9.18 15.58
N THR A 269 -3.97 9.11 16.30
CA THR A 269 -3.73 9.87 17.54
C THR A 269 -3.66 11.39 17.31
N ASP A 270 -3.36 11.82 16.10
CA ASP A 270 -3.21 13.24 15.74
C ASP A 270 -4.52 13.89 15.25
N LEU A 271 -5.64 13.17 15.31
CA LEU A 271 -6.95 13.62 14.81
C LEU A 271 -7.28 15.08 15.21
N PHE A 272 -7.16 15.40 16.49
CA PHE A 272 -7.47 16.76 16.97
C PHE A 272 -6.52 17.83 16.44
N LYS A 273 -5.23 17.49 16.26
CA LYS A 273 -4.24 18.41 15.66
C LYS A 273 -4.57 18.68 14.20
N VAL A 274 -4.93 17.62 13.47
CA VAL A 274 -5.35 17.71 12.06
C VAL A 274 -6.61 18.54 11.94
N MET A 275 -7.64 18.26 12.72
CA MET A 275 -8.89 19.05 12.72
C MET A 275 -8.64 20.53 12.99
N PHE A 276 -7.80 20.85 13.97
CA PHE A 276 -7.49 22.26 14.29
C PHE A 276 -6.68 22.93 13.19
N LYS A 277 -5.77 22.21 12.56
CA LYS A 277 -4.97 22.70 11.41
C LYS A 277 -5.88 22.99 10.21
N GLU A 278 -6.76 22.06 9.84
CA GLU A 278 -7.72 22.18 8.74
C GLU A 278 -8.71 23.33 9.00
N PHE A 279 -9.20 23.47 10.23
CA PHE A 279 -10.06 24.61 10.60
C PHE A 279 -9.38 25.96 10.35
N ARG A 280 -8.11 26.11 10.72
CA ARG A 280 -7.35 27.33 10.46
C ARG A 280 -7.10 27.58 8.97
N ILE A 281 -6.81 26.53 8.22
CA ILE A 281 -6.65 26.59 6.75
C ILE A 281 -7.97 27.04 6.13
N SER A 282 -9.08 26.42 6.53
CA SER A 282 -10.43 26.74 6.01
C SER A 282 -10.83 28.18 6.29
N LEU A 283 -10.46 28.74 7.44
CA LEU A 283 -10.69 30.17 7.73
C LEU A 283 -9.94 31.10 6.77
N ILE A 284 -8.68 30.80 6.48
CA ILE A 284 -7.85 31.62 5.59
C ILE A 284 -8.37 31.53 4.15
N VAL A 285 -8.61 30.30 3.67
CA VAL A 285 -9.12 30.04 2.32
C VAL A 285 -10.53 30.65 2.16
N GLY A 286 -11.40 30.44 3.14
CA GLY A 286 -12.74 30.99 3.14
C GLY A 286 -12.75 32.53 3.12
N ALA A 287 -11.93 33.16 3.92
CA ALA A 287 -11.79 34.62 3.92
C ALA A 287 -11.32 35.17 2.56
N PHE A 288 -10.33 34.50 1.94
CA PHE A 288 -9.82 34.89 0.63
C PHE A 288 -10.92 34.75 -0.45
N LEU A 289 -11.60 33.59 -0.46
CA LEU A 289 -12.69 33.33 -1.42
C LEU A 289 -13.88 34.25 -1.23
N ALA A 290 -14.22 34.57 0.02
CA ALA A 290 -15.30 35.54 0.34
C ALA A 290 -14.96 36.92 -0.24
N VAL A 291 -13.74 37.42 -0.03
CA VAL A 291 -13.35 38.73 -0.59
C VAL A 291 -13.35 38.67 -2.13
N ALA A 292 -12.77 37.64 -2.73
CA ALA A 292 -12.73 37.53 -4.20
C ALA A 292 -14.12 37.44 -4.80
N ASN A 293 -15.03 36.65 -4.20
CA ASN A 293 -16.42 36.53 -4.65
C ASN A 293 -17.23 37.81 -4.42
N GLY A 294 -17.07 38.48 -3.27
CA GLY A 294 -17.71 39.75 -2.96
C GLY A 294 -17.31 40.84 -3.97
N VAL A 295 -16.03 40.95 -4.31
CA VAL A 295 -15.55 41.89 -5.35
C VAL A 295 -16.17 41.54 -6.71
N ARG A 296 -16.18 40.27 -7.10
CA ARG A 296 -16.80 39.83 -8.36
C ARG A 296 -18.29 40.21 -8.44
N ILE A 297 -19.06 39.96 -7.39
CA ILE A 297 -20.49 40.24 -7.33
C ILE A 297 -20.71 41.75 -7.34
N PHE A 298 -19.90 42.53 -6.61
CA PHE A 298 -19.99 43.99 -6.63
C PHE A 298 -19.78 44.55 -8.03
N ILE A 299 -18.78 44.08 -8.76
CA ILE A 299 -18.50 44.50 -10.14
C ILE A 299 -19.66 44.10 -11.08
N GLN A 300 -20.21 42.91 -10.93
CA GLN A 300 -21.24 42.36 -11.83
C GLN A 300 -22.62 42.99 -11.60
N TYR A 301 -23.00 43.19 -10.34
CA TYR A 301 -24.38 43.62 -9.99
C TYR A 301 -24.46 45.03 -9.42
N HIS A 302 -23.36 45.70 -9.17
CA HIS A 302 -23.28 47.07 -8.59
C HIS A 302 -24.11 47.23 -7.29
N ASN A 303 -24.30 46.15 -6.54
CA ASN A 303 -25.09 46.10 -5.31
C ASN A 303 -24.20 45.66 -4.13
N PRO A 304 -23.81 46.60 -3.24
CA PRO A 304 -22.93 46.26 -2.13
C PRO A 304 -23.60 45.33 -1.10
N GLY A 305 -24.91 45.47 -0.89
CA GLY A 305 -25.65 44.58 0.01
C GLY A 305 -25.64 43.13 -0.43
N LEU A 306 -25.85 42.89 -1.73
CA LEU A 306 -25.76 41.54 -2.32
C LEU A 306 -24.37 40.98 -2.23
N ALA A 307 -23.34 41.81 -2.49
CA ALA A 307 -21.93 41.39 -2.42
C ALA A 307 -21.56 40.91 -1.01
N VAL A 308 -22.01 41.61 0.04
CA VAL A 308 -21.73 41.23 1.44
C VAL A 308 -22.48 39.97 1.87
N VAL A 309 -23.72 39.77 1.39
CA VAL A 309 -24.54 38.62 1.78
C VAL A 309 -24.01 37.31 1.15
N ILE A 310 -23.41 37.37 -0.05
CA ILE A 310 -22.95 36.18 -0.79
C ILE A 310 -21.44 35.95 -0.62
N ALA A 311 -20.70 36.96 -0.17
CA ALA A 311 -19.29 36.80 0.20
C ALA A 311 -19.12 35.86 1.39
#